data_e2c937a1f3bbe88b0beb2e276e913825
#
_entry.id   e2c937a1f3bbe88b0beb2e276e913825
#
_cell.length_a   1.000
_cell.length_b   1.000
_cell.length_c   1.000
_cell.angle_alpha   90.00
_cell.angle_beta   90.00
_cell.angle_gamma   90.00
#
_symmetry.space_group_name_H-M   'P 1'
#
loop_
_entity.id
_entity.type
_entity.pdbx_description
1 polymer ?
#
loop_
_entity_poly.entity_id
_entity_poly.type
_entity_poly.pdbx_seq_one_letter_code
_entity_poly.pdbx_strand_id
1 'polypeptide(L)'
;MIKLSVLDLAYIGEGFSPADALTNALDLAQHAEAAGFTRFWLAEHHNLAGIASAATAVCICHVAGGTETIRVGAGGIMLPNHSPMVIAEQFGTLATLFPGRIDLGLGRAPGTDQHTLQALRRDPRSSEYFPQDVVELQTLLGPPQESQ
;
A
#
# COMPACT_ATOMS: atom_id res chain seq x y z
N MET A 1 -2.30 19.45 19.31
CA MET A 1 -2.40 19.66 17.85
C MET A 1 -2.97 18.39 17.23
N ILE A 2 -3.95 18.50 16.34
CA ILE A 2 -4.54 17.32 15.63
C ILE A 2 -3.51 16.86 14.59
N LYS A 3 -3.23 15.54 14.57
CA LYS A 3 -2.38 14.94 13.55
C LYS A 3 -3.19 14.69 12.27
N LEU A 4 -2.72 15.20 11.15
CA LEU A 4 -3.34 15.04 9.84
C LEU A 4 -2.56 14.04 8.99
N SER A 5 -3.27 13.37 8.08
CA SER A 5 -2.70 12.44 7.09
C SER A 5 -3.35 12.69 5.73
N VAL A 6 -2.64 12.39 4.67
CA VAL A 6 -3.17 12.37 3.30
C VAL A 6 -3.46 10.92 2.92
N LEU A 7 -4.53 10.70 2.16
CA LEU A 7 -4.79 9.46 1.42
C LEU A 7 -4.86 9.81 -0.06
N ASP A 8 -4.02 9.17 -0.85
CA ASP A 8 -3.91 9.38 -2.29
C ASP A 8 -4.15 8.05 -3.04
N LEU A 9 -4.71 8.15 -4.23
CA LEU A 9 -4.95 7.06 -5.15
C LEU A 9 -4.08 7.14 -6.40
N ALA A 10 -3.19 8.13 -6.49
CA ALA A 10 -2.43 8.46 -7.69
C ALA A 10 -3.35 8.58 -8.92
N TYR A 11 -4.32 9.51 -8.85
CA TYR A 11 -5.30 9.72 -9.90
C TYR A 11 -4.68 10.15 -11.22
N ILE A 12 -5.09 9.45 -12.29
CA ILE A 12 -4.76 9.81 -13.67
C ILE A 12 -5.87 10.74 -14.16
N GLY A 13 -5.62 12.05 -14.13
CA GLY A 13 -6.54 13.06 -14.62
C GLY A 13 -6.67 13.05 -16.15
N GLU A 14 -7.68 13.75 -16.67
CA GLU A 14 -7.84 13.93 -18.12
C GLU A 14 -6.60 14.61 -18.72
N GLY A 15 -6.04 14.01 -19.78
CA GLY A 15 -4.82 14.48 -20.44
C GLY A 15 -3.51 14.11 -19.73
N PHE A 16 -3.56 13.44 -18.59
CA PHE A 16 -2.37 12.97 -17.87
C PHE A 16 -2.09 11.49 -18.13
N SER A 17 -0.81 11.12 -18.03
CA SER A 17 -0.36 9.73 -18.08
C SER A 17 -0.24 9.13 -16.68
N PRO A 18 -0.12 7.78 -16.55
CA PRO A 18 0.22 7.14 -15.27
C PRO A 18 1.54 7.66 -14.66
N ALA A 19 2.53 8.03 -15.50
CA ALA A 19 3.79 8.60 -15.04
C ALA A 19 3.59 9.97 -14.37
N ASP A 20 2.71 10.80 -14.94
CA ASP A 20 2.37 12.10 -14.36
C ASP A 20 1.67 11.91 -13.01
N ALA A 21 0.74 10.95 -12.92
CA ALA A 21 0.04 10.66 -11.67
C ALA A 21 0.99 10.22 -10.54
N LEU A 22 1.99 9.38 -10.85
CA LEU A 22 3.00 8.96 -9.87
C LEU A 22 3.95 10.09 -9.49
N THR A 23 4.30 10.96 -10.44
CA THR A 23 5.08 12.20 -10.16
C THR A 23 4.30 13.15 -9.26
N ASN A 24 3.02 13.35 -9.54
CA ASN A 24 2.14 14.19 -8.73
C ASN A 24 1.93 13.63 -7.31
N ALA A 25 1.84 12.29 -7.16
CA ALA A 25 1.75 11.65 -5.84
C ALA A 25 3.00 11.93 -4.99
N LEU A 26 4.19 11.88 -5.59
CA LEU A 26 5.44 12.24 -4.91
C LEU A 26 5.47 13.73 -4.54
N ASP A 27 5.13 14.60 -5.48
CA ASP A 27 5.07 16.05 -5.23
C ASP A 27 4.10 16.40 -4.10
N LEU A 28 2.91 15.80 -4.11
CA LEU A 28 1.93 15.95 -3.03
C LEU A 28 2.48 15.47 -1.68
N ALA A 29 3.20 14.35 -1.65
CA ALA A 29 3.79 13.82 -0.42
C ALA A 29 4.88 14.76 0.14
N GLN A 30 5.72 15.36 -0.72
CA GLN A 30 6.72 16.34 -0.33
C GLN A 30 6.07 17.62 0.24
N HIS A 31 4.99 18.10 -0.38
CA HIS A 31 4.23 19.24 0.13
C HIS A 31 3.54 18.90 1.46
N ALA A 32 2.97 17.71 1.62
CA ALA A 32 2.38 17.25 2.87
C ALA A 32 3.44 17.16 3.98
N GLU A 33 4.62 16.65 3.67
CA GLU A 33 5.77 16.62 4.59
C GLU A 33 6.16 18.01 5.06
N ALA A 34 6.37 18.94 4.14
CA ALA A 34 6.71 20.33 4.42
C ALA A 34 5.63 21.04 5.26
N ALA A 35 4.35 20.69 5.06
CA ALA A 35 3.22 21.20 5.84
C ALA A 35 3.03 20.50 7.21
N GLY A 36 3.88 19.54 7.57
CA GLY A 36 3.84 18.86 8.88
C GLY A 36 2.77 17.77 9.00
N PHE A 37 2.29 17.22 7.90
CA PHE A 37 1.42 16.03 7.93
C PHE A 37 2.19 14.84 8.48
N THR A 38 1.49 13.96 9.19
CA THR A 38 2.12 12.82 9.88
C THR A 38 2.33 11.63 8.94
N ARG A 39 1.38 11.41 8.02
CA ARG A 39 1.37 10.23 7.14
C ARG A 39 0.88 10.57 5.74
N PHE A 40 1.44 9.86 4.78
CA PHE A 40 0.96 9.77 3.41
C PHE A 40 0.57 8.32 3.11
N TRP A 41 -0.70 8.10 2.83
CA TRP A 41 -1.27 6.80 2.54
C TRP A 41 -1.53 6.65 1.05
N LEU A 42 -1.19 5.49 0.49
CA LEU A 42 -1.56 5.09 -0.86
C LEU A 42 -2.62 3.99 -0.79
N ALA A 43 -3.72 4.15 -1.55
CA ALA A 43 -4.77 3.15 -1.63
C ALA A 43 -4.48 2.14 -2.74
N GLU A 44 -4.81 0.86 -2.51
CA GLU A 44 -4.73 -0.20 -3.52
C GLU A 44 -6.04 -0.32 -4.27
N HIS A 45 -6.00 -0.16 -5.59
CA HIS A 45 -7.12 -0.46 -6.49
C HIS A 45 -6.60 -1.10 -7.77
N HIS A 46 -7.23 -2.20 -8.19
CA HIS A 46 -6.81 -2.95 -9.36
C HIS A 46 -7.69 -2.69 -10.57
N ASN A 47 -7.08 -2.71 -11.76
CA ASN A 47 -7.75 -2.66 -13.06
C ASN A 47 -8.68 -1.43 -13.24
N LEU A 48 -8.29 -0.29 -12.70
CA LEU A 48 -8.98 0.99 -12.86
C LEU A 48 -8.11 1.94 -13.69
N ALA A 49 -8.60 2.31 -14.88
CA ALA A 49 -7.86 3.15 -15.83
C ALA A 49 -7.47 4.53 -15.27
N GLY A 50 -8.22 5.04 -14.29
CA GLY A 50 -7.98 6.34 -13.66
C GLY A 50 -7.11 6.31 -12.41
N ILE A 51 -6.47 5.17 -12.06
CA ILE A 51 -5.69 5.02 -10.83
C ILE A 51 -4.35 4.33 -11.14
N ALA A 52 -3.24 4.92 -10.68
CA ALA A 52 -1.89 4.40 -10.90
C ALA A 52 -1.31 3.62 -9.71
N SER A 53 -2.01 3.54 -8.57
CA SER A 53 -1.49 2.97 -7.33
C SER A 53 -1.72 1.46 -7.14
N ALA A 54 -2.05 0.72 -8.21
CA ALA A 54 -2.33 -0.72 -8.14
C ALA A 54 -1.16 -1.54 -7.56
N ALA A 55 0.08 -1.24 -7.92
CA ALA A 55 1.29 -1.84 -7.35
C ALA A 55 1.73 -1.07 -6.09
N THR A 56 0.90 -1.08 -5.06
CA THR A 56 0.97 -0.16 -3.93
C THR A 56 2.32 -0.17 -3.20
N ALA A 57 2.93 -1.34 -2.99
CA ALA A 57 4.26 -1.44 -2.36
C ALA A 57 5.36 -0.74 -3.19
N VAL A 58 5.26 -0.81 -4.53
CA VAL A 58 6.19 -0.11 -5.44
C VAL A 58 5.99 1.40 -5.36
N CYS A 59 4.73 1.85 -5.33
CA CYS A 59 4.39 3.27 -5.18
C CYS A 59 4.85 3.81 -3.82
N ILE A 60 4.71 3.03 -2.74
CA ILE A 60 5.24 3.37 -1.41
C ILE A 60 6.76 3.54 -1.45
N CYS A 61 7.48 2.63 -2.11
CA CYS A 61 8.93 2.72 -2.27
C CYS A 61 9.34 4.02 -3.00
N HIS A 62 8.63 4.37 -4.07
CA HIS A 62 8.86 5.60 -4.83
C HIS A 62 8.65 6.86 -3.97
N VAL A 63 7.53 6.95 -3.27
CA VAL A 63 7.20 8.12 -2.43
C VAL A 63 8.13 8.21 -1.21
N ALA A 64 8.41 7.08 -0.55
CA ALA A 64 9.31 7.07 0.61
C ALA A 64 10.76 7.41 0.23
N GLY A 65 11.19 7.03 -0.98
CA GLY A 65 12.52 7.39 -1.51
C GLY A 65 12.66 8.86 -1.87
N GLY A 66 11.57 9.55 -2.14
CA GLY A 66 11.56 10.98 -2.48
C GLY A 66 11.13 11.92 -1.34
N THR A 67 10.95 11.39 -0.12
CA THR A 67 10.61 12.13 1.11
C THR A 67 11.58 11.75 2.23
N GLU A 68 11.67 12.55 3.31
CA GLU A 68 12.68 12.35 4.36
C GLU A 68 12.10 11.89 5.69
N THR A 69 10.98 12.44 6.14
CA THR A 69 10.48 12.31 7.52
C THR A 69 9.05 11.79 7.62
N ILE A 70 8.19 12.13 6.64
CA ILE A 70 6.79 11.71 6.63
C ILE A 70 6.69 10.18 6.56
N ARG A 71 5.79 9.60 7.34
CA ARG A 71 5.52 8.16 7.27
C ARG A 71 4.72 7.88 6.00
N VAL A 72 5.08 6.82 5.29
CA VAL A 72 4.42 6.41 4.06
C VAL A 72 3.86 5.00 4.24
N GLY A 73 2.67 4.75 3.75
CA GLY A 73 2.08 3.43 3.93
C GLY A 73 0.91 3.13 3.00
N ALA A 74 0.37 1.93 3.14
CA ALA A 74 -0.83 1.51 2.44
C ALA A 74 -2.08 1.81 3.26
N GLY A 75 -3.05 2.46 2.65
CA GLY A 75 -4.33 2.74 3.28
C GLY A 75 -5.52 2.19 2.48
N GLY A 76 -5.55 0.84 2.30
CA GLY A 76 -4.73 -0.31 2.72
C GLY A 76 -4.40 -1.27 1.59
N ILE A 77 -3.55 -2.25 1.92
CA ILE A 77 -3.37 -3.42 1.07
C ILE A 77 -4.64 -4.27 1.13
N MET A 78 -5.17 -4.64 -0.03
CA MET A 78 -6.31 -5.54 -0.16
C MET A 78 -5.84 -6.99 0.07
N LEU A 79 -5.63 -7.36 1.34
CA LEU A 79 -4.97 -8.61 1.73
C LEU A 79 -5.57 -9.86 1.08
N PRO A 80 -6.92 -9.98 0.86
CA PRO A 80 -7.48 -11.13 0.13
C PRO A 80 -6.94 -11.31 -1.30
N ASN A 81 -6.34 -10.30 -1.91
CA ASN A 81 -5.72 -10.38 -3.24
C ASN A 81 -4.28 -10.91 -3.21
N HIS A 82 -3.69 -11.07 -2.03
CA HIS A 82 -2.28 -11.36 -1.85
C HIS A 82 -2.06 -12.62 -0.99
N SER A 83 -0.85 -13.18 -1.07
CA SER A 83 -0.34 -14.09 -0.05
C SER A 83 0.21 -13.27 1.11
N PRO A 84 -0.12 -13.57 2.38
CA PRO A 84 0.47 -12.92 3.55
C PRO A 84 2.00 -12.91 3.52
N MET A 85 2.63 -14.00 3.08
CA MET A 85 4.09 -14.10 2.93
C MET A 85 4.65 -13.01 1.99
N VAL A 86 4.04 -12.82 0.81
CA VAL A 86 4.50 -11.82 -0.17
C VAL A 86 4.38 -10.41 0.41
N ILE A 87 3.31 -10.12 1.14
CA ILE A 87 3.14 -8.81 1.79
C ILE A 87 4.14 -8.63 2.92
N ALA A 88 4.43 -9.67 3.70
CA ALA A 88 5.46 -9.62 4.74
C ALA A 88 6.85 -9.30 4.14
N GLU A 89 7.22 -9.96 3.04
CA GLU A 89 8.49 -9.71 2.34
C GLU A 89 8.58 -8.30 1.78
N GLN A 90 7.52 -7.81 1.12
CA GLN A 90 7.48 -6.47 0.56
C GLN A 90 7.60 -5.39 1.64
N PHE A 91 6.80 -5.48 2.70
CA PHE A 91 6.79 -4.47 3.75
C PHE A 91 7.98 -4.59 4.70
N GLY A 92 8.53 -5.80 4.91
CA GLY A 92 9.80 -6.01 5.58
C GLY A 92 10.97 -5.36 4.83
N THR A 93 10.99 -5.51 3.50
CA THR A 93 11.97 -4.83 2.63
C THR A 93 11.82 -3.31 2.70
N LEU A 94 10.59 -2.79 2.58
CA LEU A 94 10.32 -1.35 2.71
C LEU A 94 10.77 -0.80 4.08
N ALA A 95 10.46 -1.50 5.17
CA ALA A 95 10.85 -1.10 6.52
C ALA A 95 12.38 -1.12 6.71
N THR A 96 13.08 -1.99 6.00
CA THR A 96 14.55 -2.04 5.98
C THR A 96 15.16 -0.87 5.21
N LEU A 97 14.58 -0.51 4.06
CA LEU A 97 15.01 0.62 3.24
C LEU A 97 14.70 1.98 3.90
N PHE A 98 13.57 2.06 4.60
CA PHE A 98 13.06 3.30 5.21
C PHE A 98 12.72 3.10 6.70
N PRO A 99 13.74 2.94 7.56
CA PRO A 99 13.53 2.60 8.96
C PRO A 99 12.61 3.58 9.69
N GLY A 100 11.60 3.02 10.40
CA GLY A 100 10.66 3.79 11.19
C GLY A 100 9.62 4.60 10.42
N ARG A 101 9.59 4.52 9.08
CA ARG A 101 8.73 5.35 8.24
C ARG A 101 7.60 4.61 7.52
N ILE A 102 7.57 3.29 7.58
CA ILE A 102 6.60 2.49 6.82
C ILE A 102 5.42 2.10 7.71
N ASP A 103 4.21 2.24 7.16
CA ASP A 103 2.96 1.78 7.77
C ASP A 103 2.25 0.79 6.84
N LEU A 104 1.77 -0.33 7.38
CA LEU A 104 0.98 -1.31 6.67
C LEU A 104 -0.46 -1.28 7.19
N GLY A 105 -1.35 -0.65 6.44
CA GLY A 105 -2.79 -0.77 6.62
C GLY A 105 -3.36 -1.88 5.75
N LEU A 106 -4.37 -2.59 6.23
CA LEU A 106 -4.99 -3.73 5.57
C LEU A 106 -6.45 -3.48 5.25
N GLY A 107 -6.89 -3.92 4.08
CA GLY A 107 -8.27 -3.92 3.63
C GLY A 107 -8.81 -5.34 3.45
N ARG A 108 -10.05 -5.57 3.88
CA ARG A 108 -10.76 -6.85 3.69
C ARG A 108 -11.42 -6.96 2.33
N ALA A 109 -11.89 -5.84 1.77
CA ALA A 109 -12.56 -5.84 0.47
C ALA A 109 -11.54 -6.19 -0.64
N PRO A 110 -11.93 -6.91 -1.70
CA PRO A 110 -11.02 -7.22 -2.81
C PRO A 110 -10.68 -5.98 -3.65
N GLY A 111 -11.41 -4.88 -3.51
CA GLY A 111 -11.15 -3.61 -4.21
C GLY A 111 -11.18 -3.73 -5.74
N THR A 112 -11.95 -4.70 -6.29
CA THR A 112 -11.94 -5.00 -7.71
C THR A 112 -13.18 -5.78 -8.15
N ASP A 113 -13.35 -5.95 -9.47
CA ASP A 113 -14.41 -6.73 -10.09
C ASP A 113 -14.06 -8.23 -10.20
N GLN A 114 -15.05 -9.05 -10.62
CA GLN A 114 -14.89 -10.50 -10.78
C GLN A 114 -13.85 -10.89 -11.83
N HIS A 115 -13.72 -10.13 -12.92
CA HIS A 115 -12.74 -10.42 -13.97
C HIS A 115 -11.32 -10.22 -13.46
N THR A 116 -11.11 -9.19 -12.66
CA THR A 116 -9.82 -8.92 -12.01
C THR A 116 -9.49 -9.98 -10.96
N LEU A 117 -10.46 -10.44 -10.16
CA LEU A 117 -10.25 -11.56 -9.24
C LEU A 117 -9.81 -12.84 -9.96
N GLN A 118 -10.42 -13.14 -11.11
CA GLN A 118 -10.00 -14.27 -11.97
C GLN A 118 -8.59 -14.09 -12.50
N ALA A 119 -8.23 -12.88 -12.97
CA ALA A 119 -6.89 -12.56 -13.43
C ALA A 119 -5.83 -12.69 -12.31
N LEU A 120 -6.19 -12.31 -11.09
CA LEU A 120 -5.37 -12.49 -9.89
C LEU A 120 -5.34 -13.95 -9.41
N ARG A 121 -6.13 -14.86 -10.02
CA ARG A 121 -6.27 -16.28 -9.63
C ARG A 121 -6.66 -16.45 -8.16
N ARG A 122 -7.51 -15.59 -7.64
CA ARG A 122 -7.98 -15.62 -6.24
C ARG A 122 -9.36 -16.27 -6.14
N ASP A 123 -9.56 -17.03 -5.06
CA ASP A 123 -10.87 -17.57 -4.72
C ASP A 123 -11.80 -16.40 -4.32
N PRO A 124 -13.04 -16.32 -4.85
CA PRO A 124 -14.02 -15.31 -4.42
C PRO A 124 -14.27 -15.27 -2.92
N ARG A 125 -14.02 -16.39 -2.21
CA ARG A 125 -14.15 -16.50 -0.76
C ARG A 125 -12.91 -16.07 0.02
N SER A 126 -11.84 -15.62 -0.65
CA SER A 126 -10.60 -15.24 0.04
C SER A 126 -10.81 -14.17 1.12
N SER A 127 -11.82 -13.30 0.98
CA SER A 127 -12.19 -12.32 2.01
C SER A 127 -12.74 -12.93 3.31
N GLU A 128 -13.17 -14.19 3.30
CA GLU A 128 -13.63 -14.91 4.49
C GLU A 128 -12.46 -15.31 5.41
N TYR A 129 -11.27 -15.52 4.81
CA TYR A 129 -10.04 -15.87 5.51
C TYR A 129 -9.25 -14.66 6.01
N PHE A 130 -9.73 -13.43 5.76
CA PHE A 130 -9.03 -12.20 6.15
C PHE A 130 -8.54 -12.17 7.60
N PRO A 131 -9.33 -12.60 8.63
CA PRO A 131 -8.83 -12.62 10.01
C PRO A 131 -7.63 -13.56 10.20
N GLN A 132 -7.64 -14.73 9.56
CA GLN A 132 -6.55 -15.71 9.61
C GLN A 132 -5.31 -15.18 8.88
N ASP A 133 -5.50 -14.59 7.70
CA ASP A 133 -4.43 -13.97 6.91
C ASP A 133 -3.75 -12.83 7.68
N VAL A 134 -4.52 -12.05 8.45
CA VAL A 134 -3.96 -11.00 9.33
C VAL A 134 -3.09 -11.59 10.43
N VAL A 135 -3.54 -12.67 11.08
CA VAL A 135 -2.75 -13.35 12.13
C VAL A 135 -1.47 -13.95 11.55
N GLU A 136 -1.57 -14.60 10.38
CA GLU A 136 -0.40 -15.12 9.66
C GLU A 136 0.59 -14.00 9.33
N LEU A 137 0.13 -12.90 8.76
CA LEU A 137 0.95 -11.75 8.43
C LEU A 137 1.64 -11.15 9.67
N GLN A 138 0.93 -11.02 10.79
CA GLN A 138 1.50 -10.56 12.05
C GLN A 138 2.60 -11.49 12.56
N THR A 139 2.42 -12.81 12.40
CA THR A 139 3.42 -13.81 12.78
C THR A 139 4.67 -13.68 11.90
N LEU A 140 4.51 -13.52 10.59
CA LEU A 140 5.60 -13.38 9.63
C LEU A 140 6.41 -12.09 9.82
N LEU A 141 5.76 -11.00 10.27
CA LEU A 141 6.41 -9.71 10.57
C LEU A 141 6.96 -9.65 12.01
N GLY A 142 6.67 -10.66 12.83
CA GLY A 142 7.15 -10.78 14.21
C GLY A 142 8.61 -11.22 14.30
N PRO A 143 9.13 -11.42 15.54
CA PRO A 143 10.45 -11.99 15.75
C PRO A 143 10.56 -13.38 15.12
N PRO A 144 11.74 -13.77 14.60
CA PRO A 144 11.96 -15.10 14.06
C PRO A 144 11.57 -16.18 15.06
N GLN A 145 10.84 -17.20 14.59
CA GLN A 145 10.52 -18.38 15.41
C GLN A 145 11.64 -19.42 15.26
N GLU A 146 11.95 -20.16 16.35
CA GLU A 146 13.07 -21.13 16.37
C GLU A 146 12.97 -22.27 15.33
N SER A 147 11.83 -22.39 14.64
CA SER A 147 11.56 -23.44 13.65
C SER A 147 11.53 -22.96 12.19
N GLN A 148 11.97 -21.74 11.92
CA GLN A 148 12.01 -21.19 10.54
C GLN A 148 13.44 -21.17 9.98
#